data_7f7ef796ab21c0de9fb583828ab60d5a
#
_entry.id   7f7ef796ab21c0de9fb583828ab60d5a
#
_cell.length_a   1.000
_cell.length_b   1.000
_cell.length_c   1.000
_cell.angle_alpha   90.00
_cell.angle_beta   90.00
_cell.angle_gamma   90.00
#
_symmetry.space_group_name_H-M   'P 1'
#
loop_
_entity.id
_entity.type
_entity.pdbx_description
1 polymer ?
#
loop_
_entity_poly.entity_id
_entity_poly.type
_entity_poly.pdbx_seq_one_letter_code
_entity_poly.pdbx_strand_id
1 'polypeptide(L)'
;MYKIMIVEDDAVIAAEIRDYLCRWDMQGHIAHRLDDIVGEYIRIKPQLIIMDIALPFYNGFYWCQQLRQFYDTPIMFLSSRADNMDIVMAVNMGADDYLVKPVSMEVLVAKAQAMLRRTYDYRTPLLPTVQGARYDSAALYIEKDGVRVKLTPNEGKLLSCLISKRGKVVSREELMISLWDSDQFVDDNTLSVNMNRLRRKFEEVGVKNCIVTHRARGYALDG
;
A
#
# COMPACT_ATOMS: atom_id res chain seq x y z
N MET A 1 10.38 -10.83 11.72
CA MET A 1 10.25 -9.90 12.86
C MET A 1 10.70 -8.54 12.40
N TYR A 2 9.82 -7.52 12.48
CA TYR A 2 10.10 -6.17 12.01
C TYR A 2 10.88 -5.38 13.04
N LYS A 3 11.89 -4.61 12.61
CA LYS A 3 12.64 -3.66 13.45
C LYS A 3 11.95 -2.30 13.41
N ILE A 4 11.67 -1.74 14.57
CA ILE A 4 11.03 -0.44 14.72
C ILE A 4 11.96 0.49 15.47
N MET A 5 12.36 1.60 14.85
CA MET A 5 13.15 2.62 15.51
C MET A 5 12.24 3.55 16.29
N ILE A 6 12.55 3.76 17.56
CA ILE A 6 11.83 4.63 18.47
C ILE A 6 12.72 5.85 18.73
N VAL A 7 12.25 7.01 18.34
CA VAL A 7 12.92 8.32 18.52
C VAL A 7 12.07 9.13 19.48
N GLU A 8 12.43 9.07 20.75
CA GLU A 8 11.72 9.66 21.88
C GLU A 8 12.76 10.05 22.92
N ASP A 9 12.69 11.27 23.43
CA ASP A 9 13.63 11.79 24.45
C ASP A 9 13.25 11.39 25.87
N ASP A 10 11.96 11.10 26.13
CA ASP A 10 11.52 10.52 27.39
C ASP A 10 11.83 9.02 27.42
N ALA A 11 12.82 8.67 28.24
CA ALA A 11 13.27 7.28 28.37
C ALA A 11 12.18 6.31 28.91
N VAL A 12 11.22 6.82 29.68
CA VAL A 12 10.12 6.02 30.23
C VAL A 12 9.15 5.66 29.10
N ILE A 13 8.73 6.66 28.31
CA ILE A 13 7.85 6.47 27.17
C ILE A 13 8.53 5.59 26.12
N ALA A 14 9.80 5.84 25.81
CA ALA A 14 10.55 5.03 24.85
C ALA A 14 10.63 3.56 25.27
N ALA A 15 10.87 3.29 26.56
CA ALA A 15 10.91 1.92 27.09
C ALA A 15 9.54 1.25 27.07
N GLU A 16 8.48 1.98 27.43
CA GLU A 16 7.12 1.47 27.40
C GLU A 16 6.69 1.07 25.96
N ILE A 17 6.95 1.92 24.99
CA ILE A 17 6.69 1.63 23.57
C ILE A 17 7.47 0.38 23.12
N ARG A 18 8.78 0.31 23.43
CA ARG A 18 9.63 -0.84 23.08
C ARG A 18 9.07 -2.13 23.65
N ASP A 19 8.76 -2.14 24.94
CA ASP A 19 8.33 -3.34 25.65
C ASP A 19 6.94 -3.81 25.19
N TYR A 20 6.08 -2.85 24.82
CA TYR A 20 4.78 -3.17 24.27
C TYR A 20 4.87 -3.74 22.84
N LEU A 21 5.72 -3.17 21.97
CA LEU A 21 5.99 -3.68 20.63
C LEU A 21 6.51 -5.12 20.66
N CYS A 22 7.39 -5.44 21.62
CA CYS A 22 7.95 -6.79 21.78
C CYS A 22 6.88 -7.86 22.06
N ARG A 23 5.77 -7.53 22.70
CA ARG A 23 4.63 -8.46 22.94
C ARG A 23 3.91 -8.85 21.65
N TRP A 24 4.13 -8.12 20.56
CA TRP A 24 3.47 -8.29 19.26
C TRP A 24 4.44 -8.67 18.14
N ASP A 25 5.50 -9.40 18.48
CA ASP A 25 6.53 -9.87 17.53
C ASP A 25 7.22 -8.76 16.71
N MET A 26 7.28 -7.55 17.27
CA MET A 26 7.99 -6.41 16.71
C MET A 26 9.20 -6.06 17.60
N GLN A 27 10.35 -5.79 16.98
CA GLN A 27 11.58 -5.49 17.69
C GLN A 27 11.77 -3.97 17.82
N GLY A 28 11.46 -3.40 18.98
CA GLY A 28 11.69 -1.98 19.28
C GLY A 28 13.17 -1.67 19.53
N HIS A 29 13.71 -0.70 18.82
CA HIS A 29 15.07 -0.17 18.98
C HIS A 29 15.01 1.30 19.33
N ILE A 30 15.40 1.67 20.53
CA ILE A 30 15.46 3.06 20.97
C ILE A 30 16.68 3.74 20.33
N ALA A 31 16.47 4.89 19.70
CA ALA A 31 17.57 5.71 19.21
C ALA A 31 18.31 6.37 20.41
N HIS A 32 19.61 6.22 20.45
CA HIS A 32 20.43 6.75 21.54
C HIS A 32 21.00 8.14 21.24
N ARG A 33 21.21 8.43 19.95
CA ARG A 33 21.77 9.69 19.49
C ARG A 33 20.69 10.54 18.83
N LEU A 34 20.04 11.39 19.61
CA LEU A 34 18.98 12.29 19.13
C LEU A 34 19.55 13.48 18.33
N ASP A 35 20.86 13.67 18.35
CA ASP A 35 21.61 14.62 17.52
C ASP A 35 21.99 14.07 16.14
N ASP A 36 21.85 12.75 15.90
CA ASP A 36 22.21 12.07 14.67
C ASP A 36 21.25 10.91 14.35
N ILE A 37 19.99 11.23 14.06
CA ILE A 37 18.94 10.22 13.75
C ILE A 37 19.22 9.48 12.43
N VAL A 38 19.88 10.12 11.47
CA VAL A 38 20.27 9.45 10.22
C VAL A 38 21.33 8.36 10.49
N GLY A 39 22.30 8.63 11.35
CA GLY A 39 23.27 7.64 11.79
C GLY A 39 22.62 6.46 12.54
N GLU A 40 21.66 6.74 13.42
CA GLU A 40 20.87 5.71 14.11
C GLU A 40 20.05 4.85 13.11
N TYR A 41 19.45 5.50 12.11
CA TYR A 41 18.74 4.78 11.03
C TYR A 41 19.66 3.79 10.29
N ILE A 42 20.84 4.25 9.88
CA ILE A 42 21.82 3.40 9.17
C ILE A 42 22.25 2.22 10.03
N ARG A 43 22.41 2.42 11.33
CA ARG A 43 22.82 1.37 12.30
C ARG A 43 21.69 0.35 12.51
N ILE A 44 20.45 0.80 12.69
CA ILE A 44 19.29 -0.05 13.03
C ILE A 44 18.70 -0.70 11.79
N LYS A 45 18.61 0.03 10.68
CA LYS A 45 17.91 -0.34 9.43
C LYS A 45 16.46 -0.75 9.72
N PRO A 46 15.64 0.18 10.23
CA PRO A 46 14.28 -0.12 10.66
C PRO A 46 13.33 -0.28 9.47
N GLN A 47 12.22 -0.97 9.69
CA GLN A 47 11.09 -1.05 8.78
C GLN A 47 9.96 -0.06 9.13
N LEU A 48 10.04 0.57 10.31
CA LEU A 48 9.12 1.62 10.74
C LEU A 48 9.86 2.54 11.71
N ILE A 49 9.56 3.82 11.65
CA ILE A 49 10.06 4.81 12.61
C ILE A 49 8.87 5.37 13.39
N ILE A 50 8.93 5.32 14.72
CA ILE A 50 8.05 6.04 15.62
C ILE A 50 8.86 7.21 16.15
N MET A 51 8.42 8.44 15.92
CA MET A 51 9.18 9.63 16.17
C MET A 51 8.39 10.68 16.91
N ASP A 52 8.90 11.15 18.06
CA ASP A 52 8.35 12.34 18.69
C ASP A 52 8.67 13.58 17.85
N ILE A 53 7.73 14.52 17.83
CA ILE A 53 7.94 15.84 17.21
C ILE A 53 8.79 16.73 18.12
N ALA A 54 8.59 16.66 19.43
CA ALA A 54 9.24 17.53 20.40
C ALA A 54 10.59 16.96 20.87
N LEU A 55 11.54 16.79 19.95
CA LEU A 55 12.87 16.28 20.25
C LEU A 55 13.86 17.41 20.62
N PRO A 56 14.88 17.13 21.44
CA PRO A 56 15.99 18.05 21.67
C PRO A 56 16.81 18.21 20.38
N PHE A 57 17.60 19.28 20.28
CA PHE A 57 18.44 19.67 19.13
C PHE A 57 17.63 20.06 17.89
N TYR A 58 17.01 19.10 17.18
CA TYR A 58 16.17 19.31 16.01
C TYR A 58 14.85 18.57 16.21
N ASN A 59 13.74 19.21 15.83
CA ASN A 59 12.41 18.60 15.95
C ASN A 59 12.21 17.41 14.99
N GLY A 60 11.19 16.59 15.25
CA GLY A 60 10.89 15.41 14.44
C GLY A 60 10.60 15.72 12.97
N PHE A 61 10.05 16.90 12.64
CA PHE A 61 9.82 17.32 11.25
C PHE A 61 11.12 17.49 10.47
N TYR A 62 12.14 18.10 11.09
CA TYR A 62 13.46 18.22 10.49
C TYR A 62 14.05 16.83 10.18
N TRP A 63 13.99 15.91 11.14
CA TRP A 63 14.52 14.56 10.94
C TRP A 63 13.73 13.77 9.88
N CYS A 64 12.42 13.96 9.82
CA CYS A 64 11.60 13.38 8.76
C CYS A 64 12.08 13.83 7.37
N GLN A 65 12.29 15.12 7.17
CA GLN A 65 12.81 15.66 5.91
C GLN A 65 14.20 15.12 5.55
N GLN A 66 15.11 15.02 6.54
CA GLN A 66 16.43 14.45 6.30
C GLN A 66 16.36 12.97 5.87
N LEU A 67 15.55 12.19 6.54
CA LEU A 67 15.35 10.78 6.20
C LEU A 67 14.70 10.60 4.83
N ARG A 68 13.71 11.42 4.48
CA ARG A 68 12.98 11.36 3.19
C ARG A 68 13.84 11.67 1.97
N GLN A 69 15.01 12.29 2.14
CA GLN A 69 15.96 12.49 1.02
C GLN A 69 16.53 11.16 0.49
N PHE A 70 16.55 10.12 1.33
CA PHE A 70 17.24 8.87 1.02
C PHE A 70 16.39 7.61 1.27
N TYR A 71 15.31 7.70 2.06
CA TYR A 71 14.59 6.52 2.56
C TYR A 71 13.07 6.70 2.52
N ASP A 72 12.38 5.64 2.04
CA ASP A 72 10.91 5.52 1.99
C ASP A 72 10.35 4.75 3.20
N THR A 73 11.16 4.52 4.24
CA THR A 73 10.71 3.82 5.45
C THR A 73 9.56 4.58 6.10
N PRO A 74 8.43 3.94 6.41
CA PRO A 74 7.28 4.62 6.99
C PRO A 74 7.64 5.27 8.33
N ILE A 75 7.10 6.49 8.53
CA ILE A 75 7.31 7.31 9.73
C ILE A 75 5.95 7.63 10.34
N MET A 76 5.78 7.27 11.62
CA MET A 76 4.64 7.62 12.46
C MET A 76 5.08 8.66 13.48
N PHE A 77 4.44 9.83 13.49
CA PHE A 77 4.71 10.81 14.52
C PHE A 77 3.91 10.55 15.81
N LEU A 78 4.57 10.84 16.93
CA LEU A 78 3.94 11.03 18.23
C LEU A 78 4.00 12.51 18.59
N SER A 79 2.94 13.09 19.13
CA SER A 79 2.94 14.50 19.51
C SER A 79 2.03 14.80 20.69
N SER A 80 2.46 15.67 21.59
CA SER A 80 1.61 16.22 22.64
C SER A 80 0.64 17.30 22.12
N ARG A 81 0.73 17.69 20.85
CA ARG A 81 -0.09 18.70 20.22
C ARG A 81 -1.17 18.07 19.35
N ALA A 82 -2.44 18.46 19.61
CA ALA A 82 -3.60 18.02 18.85
C ALA A 82 -4.05 19.09 17.82
N ASP A 83 -3.21 20.07 17.51
CA ASP A 83 -3.58 21.15 16.61
C ASP A 83 -3.63 20.64 15.17
N ASN A 84 -4.67 21.01 14.44
CA ASN A 84 -4.86 20.66 13.04
C ASN A 84 -3.69 21.11 12.16
N MET A 85 -3.01 22.22 12.53
CA MET A 85 -1.84 22.71 11.81
C MET A 85 -0.65 21.74 11.92
N ASP A 86 -0.41 21.14 13.09
CA ASP A 86 0.68 20.17 13.27
C ASP A 86 0.42 18.88 12.47
N ILE A 87 -0.83 18.43 12.39
CA ILE A 87 -1.22 17.27 11.56
C ILE A 87 -0.99 17.56 10.07
N VAL A 88 -1.41 18.73 9.59
CA VAL A 88 -1.19 19.15 8.20
C VAL A 88 0.31 19.27 7.89
N MET A 89 1.10 19.83 8.80
CA MET A 89 2.56 19.89 8.67
C MET A 89 3.18 18.50 8.61
N ALA A 90 2.76 17.58 9.46
CA ALA A 90 3.25 16.19 9.47
C ALA A 90 3.07 15.52 8.09
N VAL A 91 1.88 15.62 7.52
CA VAL A 91 1.56 15.06 6.19
C VAL A 91 2.41 15.73 5.10
N ASN A 92 2.54 17.06 5.11
CA ASN A 92 3.35 17.79 4.13
C ASN A 92 4.85 17.47 4.22
N MET A 93 5.35 17.11 5.41
CA MET A 93 6.74 16.71 5.64
C MET A 93 7.01 15.24 5.30
N GLY A 94 6.00 14.50 4.82
CA GLY A 94 6.14 13.12 4.36
C GLY A 94 5.95 12.07 5.46
N ALA A 95 5.23 12.40 6.54
CA ALA A 95 4.79 11.40 7.51
C ALA A 95 3.69 10.50 6.91
N ASP A 96 3.69 9.25 7.31
CA ASP A 96 2.70 8.26 6.86
C ASP A 96 1.53 8.14 7.85
N ASP A 97 1.75 8.52 9.12
CA ASP A 97 0.70 8.53 10.16
C ASP A 97 1.07 9.48 11.32
N TYR A 98 0.07 9.78 12.15
CA TYR A 98 0.19 10.70 13.29
C TYR A 98 -0.64 10.19 14.48
N LEU A 99 -0.10 10.29 15.69
CA LEU A 99 -0.76 9.96 16.94
C LEU A 99 -0.58 11.07 17.97
N VAL A 100 -1.67 11.43 18.65
CA VAL A 100 -1.66 12.45 19.72
C VAL A 100 -1.43 11.76 21.06
N LYS A 101 -0.48 12.27 21.86
CA LYS A 101 -0.25 11.86 23.26
C LYS A 101 -1.35 12.45 24.18
N PRO A 102 -1.89 11.73 25.18
CA PRO A 102 -1.50 10.37 25.57
C PRO A 102 -2.04 9.33 24.58
N VAL A 103 -1.18 8.41 24.13
CA VAL A 103 -1.54 7.38 23.16
C VAL A 103 -1.81 6.05 23.86
N SER A 104 -2.91 5.38 23.49
CA SER A 104 -3.11 3.98 23.86
C SER A 104 -2.10 3.10 23.12
N MET A 105 -1.38 2.25 23.85
CA MET A 105 -0.39 1.34 23.26
C MET A 105 -1.04 0.36 22.28
N GLU A 106 -2.30 -0.02 22.49
CA GLU A 106 -3.08 -0.86 21.56
C GLU A 106 -3.30 -0.14 20.22
N VAL A 107 -3.61 1.16 20.25
CA VAL A 107 -3.81 1.96 19.05
C VAL A 107 -2.47 2.13 18.30
N LEU A 108 -1.38 2.41 19.02
CA LEU A 108 -0.04 2.53 18.45
C LEU A 108 0.37 1.24 17.73
N VAL A 109 0.22 0.09 18.39
CA VAL A 109 0.53 -1.21 17.81
C VAL A 109 -0.34 -1.53 16.60
N ALA A 110 -1.66 -1.30 16.70
CA ALA A 110 -2.57 -1.56 15.57
C ALA A 110 -2.19 -0.73 14.32
N LYS A 111 -1.84 0.55 14.52
CA LYS A 111 -1.37 1.43 13.44
C LYS A 111 0.00 0.98 12.89
N ALA A 112 0.96 0.65 13.76
CA ALA A 112 2.27 0.13 13.36
C ALA A 112 2.13 -1.13 12.50
N GLN A 113 1.33 -2.11 12.93
CA GLN A 113 1.04 -3.31 12.16
C GLN A 113 0.38 -3.00 10.81
N ALA A 114 -0.60 -2.08 10.78
CA ALA A 114 -1.25 -1.69 9.54
C ALA A 114 -0.29 -1.02 8.55
N MET A 115 0.64 -0.18 9.04
CA MET A 115 1.67 0.46 8.22
C MET A 115 2.67 -0.55 7.69
N LEU A 116 3.20 -1.43 8.54
CA LEU A 116 4.13 -2.49 8.15
C LEU A 116 3.51 -3.41 7.10
N ARG A 117 2.26 -3.84 7.31
CA ARG A 117 1.52 -4.66 6.36
C ARG A 117 1.35 -3.96 5.02
N ARG A 118 0.95 -2.68 4.99
CA ARG A 118 0.82 -1.90 3.74
C ARG A 118 2.15 -1.74 3.02
N THR A 119 3.24 -1.54 3.75
CA THR A 119 4.54 -1.23 3.17
C THR A 119 5.30 -2.49 2.74
N TYR A 120 5.21 -3.57 3.51
CA TYR A 120 6.07 -4.74 3.31
C TYR A 120 5.30 -6.01 2.96
N ASP A 121 4.15 -6.28 3.57
CA ASP A 121 3.38 -7.50 3.32
C ASP A 121 2.53 -7.35 2.05
N TYR A 122 2.04 -6.12 1.77
CA TYR A 122 1.39 -5.81 0.49
C TYR A 122 2.36 -5.39 -0.62
N ARG A 123 3.69 -5.30 -0.37
CA ARG A 123 4.71 -5.18 -1.44
C ARG A 123 4.95 -6.47 -2.21
N THR A 124 4.43 -7.59 -1.74
CA THR A 124 3.89 -8.60 -2.62
C THR A 124 2.37 -8.53 -2.40
N PRO A 125 1.60 -7.74 -3.16
CA PRO A 125 0.21 -8.09 -3.27
C PRO A 125 0.27 -9.56 -3.69
N LEU A 126 -0.54 -10.42 -3.11
CA LEU A 126 -1.05 -11.56 -3.84
C LEU A 126 -1.78 -10.92 -5.01
N LEU A 127 -0.99 -10.58 -6.05
CA LEU A 127 -1.53 -10.03 -7.28
C LEU A 127 -2.59 -11.04 -7.69
N PRO A 128 -3.85 -10.61 -7.84
CA PRO A 128 -4.89 -11.55 -8.18
C PRO A 128 -4.40 -12.35 -9.39
N THR A 129 -4.47 -13.67 -9.27
CA THR A 129 -4.01 -14.56 -10.33
C THR A 129 -5.21 -15.05 -11.11
N VAL A 130 -5.10 -15.12 -12.41
CA VAL A 130 -6.09 -15.74 -13.31
C VAL A 130 -5.39 -16.91 -13.99
N GLN A 131 -5.75 -18.14 -13.63
CA GLN A 131 -5.09 -19.37 -14.12
C GLN A 131 -3.54 -19.30 -14.06
N GLY A 132 -3.02 -18.78 -12.93
CA GLY A 132 -1.57 -18.62 -12.68
C GLY A 132 -0.93 -17.35 -13.26
N ALA A 133 -1.61 -16.58 -14.11
CA ALA A 133 -1.14 -15.26 -14.52
C ALA A 133 -1.41 -14.23 -13.42
N ARG A 134 -0.38 -13.53 -12.95
CA ARG A 134 -0.49 -12.44 -11.97
C ARG A 134 -0.94 -11.15 -12.65
N TYR A 135 -1.86 -10.42 -12.06
CA TYR A 135 -2.31 -9.13 -12.54
C TYR A 135 -1.92 -8.01 -11.58
N ASP A 136 -1.17 -7.02 -12.07
CA ASP A 136 -0.84 -5.79 -11.36
C ASP A 136 -1.73 -4.65 -11.86
N SER A 137 -2.68 -4.23 -11.04
CA SER A 137 -3.63 -3.16 -11.39
C SER A 137 -2.99 -1.77 -11.34
N ALA A 138 -1.93 -1.57 -10.55
CA ALA A 138 -1.24 -0.29 -10.43
C ALA A 138 -0.29 -0.06 -11.61
N ALA A 139 0.47 -1.11 -12.01
CA ALA A 139 1.39 -1.05 -13.13
C ALA A 139 0.77 -1.47 -14.48
N LEU A 140 -0.51 -1.88 -14.47
CA LEU A 140 -1.31 -2.28 -15.63
C LEU A 140 -0.61 -3.35 -16.49
N TYR A 141 -0.28 -4.51 -15.91
CA TYR A 141 0.23 -5.66 -16.66
C TYR A 141 -0.27 -6.99 -16.11
N ILE A 142 -0.22 -8.01 -16.97
CA ILE A 142 -0.35 -9.42 -16.58
C ILE A 142 0.99 -10.12 -16.82
N GLU A 143 1.36 -11.07 -15.94
CA GLU A 143 2.62 -11.79 -16.02
C GLU A 143 2.45 -13.25 -15.64
N LYS A 144 3.02 -14.15 -16.45
CA LYS A 144 3.11 -15.58 -16.16
C LYS A 144 4.41 -16.14 -16.75
N ASP A 145 5.09 -16.99 -15.99
CA ASP A 145 6.32 -17.69 -16.39
C ASP A 145 7.40 -16.76 -16.98
N GLY A 146 7.51 -15.52 -16.44
CA GLY A 146 8.47 -14.51 -16.89
C GLY A 146 8.02 -13.70 -18.11
N VAL A 147 6.91 -14.04 -18.74
CA VAL A 147 6.32 -13.26 -19.84
C VAL A 147 5.39 -12.20 -19.28
N ARG A 148 5.68 -10.93 -19.59
CA ARG A 148 4.90 -9.77 -19.13
C ARG A 148 4.23 -9.07 -20.31
N VAL A 149 2.92 -8.82 -20.19
CA VAL A 149 2.13 -8.12 -21.21
C VAL A 149 1.41 -6.92 -20.59
N LYS A 150 1.64 -5.74 -21.16
CA LYS A 150 1.03 -4.49 -20.67
C LYS A 150 -0.43 -4.37 -21.07
N LEU A 151 -1.27 -3.91 -20.15
CA LEU A 151 -2.68 -3.60 -20.38
C LEU A 151 -2.87 -2.11 -20.65
N THR A 152 -3.89 -1.79 -21.43
CA THR A 152 -4.41 -0.41 -21.49
C THR A 152 -5.24 -0.11 -20.24
N PRO A 153 -5.49 1.17 -19.89
CA PRO A 153 -6.34 1.52 -18.75
C PRO A 153 -7.72 0.86 -18.80
N ASN A 154 -8.36 0.81 -19.97
CA ASN A 154 -9.67 0.18 -20.13
C ASN A 154 -9.63 -1.35 -19.94
N GLU A 155 -8.62 -2.03 -20.47
CA GLU A 155 -8.42 -3.45 -20.22
C GLU A 155 -8.17 -3.75 -18.74
N GLY A 156 -7.40 -2.89 -18.05
CA GLY A 156 -7.17 -2.98 -16.61
C GLY A 156 -8.45 -2.79 -15.79
N LYS A 157 -9.29 -1.79 -16.11
CA LYS A 157 -10.59 -1.57 -15.46
C LYS A 157 -11.51 -2.78 -15.61
N LEU A 158 -11.63 -3.32 -16.84
CA LEU A 158 -12.43 -4.53 -17.11
C LEU A 158 -11.92 -5.73 -16.34
N LEU A 159 -10.61 -5.97 -16.33
CA LEU A 159 -10.02 -7.10 -15.60
C LEU A 159 -10.22 -6.96 -14.10
N SER A 160 -10.05 -5.77 -13.53
CA SER A 160 -10.30 -5.49 -12.12
C SER A 160 -11.77 -5.76 -11.74
N CYS A 161 -12.70 -5.34 -12.59
CA CYS A 161 -14.13 -5.59 -12.39
C CYS A 161 -14.46 -7.10 -12.42
N LEU A 162 -13.92 -7.84 -13.37
CA LEU A 162 -14.10 -9.29 -13.46
C LEU A 162 -13.48 -10.03 -12.27
N ILE A 163 -12.29 -9.64 -11.82
CA ILE A 163 -11.61 -10.22 -10.67
C ILE A 163 -12.39 -9.99 -9.38
N SER A 164 -12.93 -8.78 -9.18
CA SER A 164 -13.72 -8.46 -7.97
C SER A 164 -14.99 -9.29 -7.84
N LYS A 165 -15.50 -9.81 -8.96
CA LYS A 165 -16.71 -10.65 -9.04
C LYS A 165 -16.41 -12.08 -9.52
N ARG A 166 -15.22 -12.57 -9.22
CA ARG A 166 -14.77 -13.91 -9.63
C ARG A 166 -15.79 -14.99 -9.31
N GLY A 167 -16.01 -15.91 -10.24
CA GLY A 167 -17.01 -16.97 -10.13
C GLY A 167 -18.46 -16.52 -10.37
N LYS A 168 -18.68 -15.25 -10.72
CA LYS A 168 -20.00 -14.72 -11.08
C LYS A 168 -19.98 -14.12 -12.49
N VAL A 169 -21.12 -14.11 -13.13
CA VAL A 169 -21.29 -13.40 -14.41
C VAL A 169 -21.45 -11.91 -14.10
N VAL A 170 -20.57 -11.09 -14.67
CA VAL A 170 -20.66 -9.64 -14.62
C VAL A 170 -21.45 -9.17 -15.84
N SER A 171 -22.49 -8.37 -15.62
CA SER A 171 -23.36 -7.91 -16.71
C SER A 171 -22.61 -6.96 -17.66
N ARG A 172 -23.12 -6.82 -18.90
CA ARG A 172 -22.54 -5.89 -19.87
C ARG A 172 -22.64 -4.43 -19.36
N GLU A 173 -23.76 -4.08 -18.74
CA GLU A 173 -23.99 -2.76 -18.16
C GLU A 173 -22.98 -2.44 -17.05
N GLU A 174 -22.73 -3.37 -16.13
CA GLU A 174 -21.73 -3.19 -15.06
C GLU A 174 -20.32 -3.01 -15.63
N LEU A 175 -19.95 -3.76 -16.67
CA LEU A 175 -18.66 -3.62 -17.33
C LEU A 175 -18.56 -2.28 -18.09
N MET A 176 -19.61 -1.83 -18.74
CA MET A 176 -19.65 -0.51 -19.36
C MET A 176 -19.54 0.61 -18.32
N ILE A 177 -20.24 0.50 -17.20
CA ILE A 177 -20.12 1.47 -16.08
C ILE A 177 -18.69 1.51 -15.55
N SER A 178 -17.99 0.37 -15.45
CA SER A 178 -16.59 0.34 -15.01
C SER A 178 -15.61 1.04 -15.96
N LEU A 179 -15.98 1.19 -17.21
CA LEU A 179 -15.22 1.96 -18.22
C LEU A 179 -15.54 3.45 -18.19
N TRP A 180 -16.66 3.83 -17.57
CA TRP A 180 -17.18 5.19 -17.58
C TRP A 180 -16.46 6.09 -16.55
N ASP A 181 -15.36 6.71 -16.96
CA ASP A 181 -14.61 7.68 -16.15
C ASP A 181 -14.13 8.88 -17.00
N SER A 182 -14.68 9.01 -18.20
CA SER A 182 -14.39 10.09 -19.11
C SER A 182 -15.59 10.31 -20.07
N ASP A 183 -15.81 11.52 -20.51
CA ASP A 183 -16.87 12.04 -21.39
C ASP A 183 -17.11 11.30 -22.73
N GLN A 184 -16.70 10.05 -22.86
CA GLN A 184 -16.92 9.23 -24.07
C GLN A 184 -17.98 8.17 -23.81
N PHE A 185 -19.02 8.22 -24.62
CA PHE A 185 -20.07 7.20 -24.70
C PHE A 185 -19.44 5.83 -25.02
N VAL A 186 -19.44 4.92 -24.05
CA VAL A 186 -18.95 3.53 -24.26
C VAL A 186 -20.14 2.72 -24.79
N ASP A 187 -20.06 2.30 -26.05
CA ASP A 187 -21.04 1.42 -26.66
C ASP A 187 -20.69 -0.08 -26.46
N ASP A 188 -21.64 -0.93 -26.82
CA ASP A 188 -21.53 -2.38 -26.70
C ASP A 188 -20.41 -2.97 -27.58
N ASN A 189 -20.08 -2.30 -28.69
CA ASN A 189 -18.98 -2.67 -29.59
C ASN A 189 -17.63 -2.40 -28.93
N THR A 190 -17.47 -1.26 -28.28
CA THR A 190 -16.28 -0.88 -27.53
C THR A 190 -15.98 -1.89 -26.42
N LEU A 191 -16.99 -2.33 -25.65
CA LEU A 191 -16.83 -3.38 -24.67
C LEU A 191 -16.34 -4.69 -25.30
N SER A 192 -17.00 -5.14 -26.38
CA SER A 192 -16.66 -6.40 -27.06
C SER A 192 -15.25 -6.39 -27.64
N VAL A 193 -14.79 -5.26 -28.19
CA VAL A 193 -13.42 -5.08 -28.70
C VAL A 193 -12.41 -5.17 -27.59
N ASN A 194 -12.61 -4.47 -26.46
CA ASN A 194 -11.69 -4.50 -25.33
C ASN A 194 -11.64 -5.90 -24.68
N MET A 195 -12.76 -6.62 -24.57
CA MET A 195 -12.78 -7.99 -24.07
C MET A 195 -12.01 -8.96 -24.97
N ASN A 196 -12.10 -8.81 -26.29
CA ASN A 196 -11.33 -9.62 -27.22
C ASN A 196 -9.82 -9.30 -27.15
N ARG A 197 -9.46 -8.03 -27.00
CA ARG A 197 -8.06 -7.63 -26.80
C ARG A 197 -7.50 -8.20 -25.49
N LEU A 198 -8.26 -8.13 -24.41
CA LEU A 198 -7.87 -8.70 -23.12
C LEU A 198 -7.66 -10.22 -23.21
N ARG A 199 -8.51 -10.96 -23.91
CA ARG A 199 -8.31 -12.41 -24.16
C ARG A 199 -7.00 -12.68 -24.89
N ARG A 200 -6.70 -11.94 -25.97
CA ARG A 200 -5.44 -12.12 -26.72
C ARG A 200 -4.23 -11.89 -25.82
N LYS A 201 -4.25 -10.88 -24.94
CA LYS A 201 -3.17 -10.62 -24.00
C LYS A 201 -2.98 -11.75 -22.99
N PHE A 202 -4.07 -12.38 -22.55
CA PHE A 202 -3.97 -13.60 -21.74
C PHE A 202 -3.37 -14.77 -22.53
N GLU A 203 -3.70 -14.91 -23.80
CA GLU A 203 -3.11 -15.93 -24.67
C GLU A 203 -1.60 -15.69 -24.86
N GLU A 204 -1.15 -14.44 -24.96
CA GLU A 204 0.28 -14.06 -25.04
C GLU A 204 1.07 -14.53 -23.82
N VAL A 205 0.47 -14.54 -22.62
CA VAL A 205 1.09 -15.09 -21.39
C VAL A 205 0.77 -16.56 -21.15
N GLY A 206 0.25 -17.27 -22.16
CA GLY A 206 -0.01 -18.71 -22.10
C GLY A 206 -1.28 -19.10 -21.31
N VAL A 207 -2.23 -18.18 -21.12
CA VAL A 207 -3.52 -18.43 -20.47
C VAL A 207 -4.63 -18.42 -21.51
N LYS A 208 -5.37 -19.52 -21.63
CA LYS A 208 -6.45 -19.66 -22.62
C LYS A 208 -7.80 -19.79 -21.94
N ASN A 209 -8.83 -19.27 -22.58
CA ASN A 209 -10.23 -19.42 -22.19
C ASN A 209 -10.57 -18.93 -20.77
N CYS A 210 -9.76 -18.04 -20.19
CA CYS A 210 -9.99 -17.51 -18.83
C CYS A 210 -11.19 -16.54 -18.74
N ILE A 211 -11.64 -15.98 -19.88
CA ILE A 211 -12.81 -15.09 -19.94
C ILE A 211 -13.91 -15.74 -20.79
N VAL A 212 -14.97 -16.14 -20.12
CA VAL A 212 -16.12 -16.81 -20.74
C VAL A 212 -17.20 -15.78 -21.07
N THR A 213 -17.79 -15.90 -22.27
CA THR A 213 -18.96 -15.10 -22.67
C THR A 213 -20.23 -15.85 -22.33
N HIS A 214 -21.08 -15.23 -21.54
CA HIS A 214 -22.47 -15.68 -21.31
C HIS A 214 -23.39 -14.87 -22.22
N ARG A 215 -23.90 -15.51 -23.30
CA ARG A 215 -24.75 -14.84 -24.30
C ARG A 215 -25.89 -14.08 -23.62
N ALA A 216 -26.13 -12.84 -24.03
CA ALA A 216 -27.14 -11.91 -23.50
C ALA A 216 -27.03 -11.57 -21.99
N ARG A 217 -26.03 -12.10 -21.27
CA ARG A 217 -25.85 -11.84 -19.81
C ARG A 217 -24.60 -11.08 -19.48
N GLY A 218 -23.47 -11.34 -20.13
CA GLY A 218 -22.20 -10.67 -19.84
C GLY A 218 -20.99 -11.58 -19.95
N TYR A 219 -20.01 -11.38 -19.05
CA TYR A 219 -18.74 -12.09 -19.04
C TYR A 219 -18.40 -12.58 -17.62
N ALA A 220 -17.66 -13.66 -17.54
CA ALA A 220 -17.14 -14.19 -16.28
C ALA A 220 -15.67 -14.59 -16.40
N LEU A 221 -14.92 -14.53 -15.30
CA LEU A 221 -13.62 -15.18 -15.21
C LEU A 221 -13.80 -16.64 -14.82
N ASP A 222 -13.19 -17.52 -15.60
CA ASP A 222 -13.11 -18.95 -15.33
C ASP A 222 -11.79 -19.27 -14.61
N GLY A 223 -11.89 -19.89 -13.44
CA GLY A 223 -10.74 -20.36 -12.67
C GLY A 223 -10.52 -19.71 -11.32
#